data_a10652410ddff50f833625077b501595
#
_entry.id   a10652410ddff50f833625077b501595
#
_cell.length_a   1.000
_cell.length_b   1.000
_cell.length_c   1.000
_cell.angle_alpha   90.00
_cell.angle_beta   90.00
_cell.angle_gamma   90.00
#
_symmetry.space_group_name_H-M   'P 1'
#
loop_
_entity.id
_entity.type
_entity.pdbx_description
1 polymer ?
#
loop_
_entity_poly.entity_id
_entity_poly.type
_entity_poly.pdbx_seq_one_letter_code
_entity_poly.pdbx_strand_id
1 'polypeptide(L)'
;MLAKKMKTTHALISSVVPKVNSHFTQAFSQIHFLSSKSPLNIAISYPQPQRIGADRLANAVAIAASQLAPAIVIDFGTAVTFDVIDSNNIYRGGVIAPGVKALTDYLHEKTALLPAIQLANPKRAIGQSTQEAMQIGAMIGYPGLIQAIIQAIAQEMKTRKKIHIIATGGDAELLAKKLKRQNLLTYIDSKLTLKGLHFIAKKLWS
;
A
#
# COMPACT_ATOMS: atom_id res chain seq x y z
N MET A 1 -24.36 12.27 -10.15
CA MET A 1 -24.05 13.43 -9.28
C MET A 1 -22.56 13.79 -9.24
N LEU A 2 -21.64 12.83 -9.10
CA LEU A 2 -20.18 13.08 -9.07
C LEU A 2 -19.62 13.65 -10.38
N ALA A 3 -19.93 13.09 -11.55
CA ALA A 3 -19.41 13.54 -12.84
C ALA A 3 -19.83 14.97 -13.20
N LYS A 4 -21.09 15.37 -12.90
CA LYS A 4 -21.55 16.76 -13.10
C LYS A 4 -20.79 17.77 -12.23
N LYS A 5 -20.36 17.36 -11.03
CA LYS A 5 -19.63 18.20 -10.10
C LYS A 5 -18.15 18.37 -10.52
N MET A 6 -17.58 17.37 -11.21
CA MET A 6 -16.17 17.34 -11.62
C MET A 6 -15.93 17.87 -13.04
N LYS A 7 -16.97 18.16 -13.83
CA LYS A 7 -16.87 18.63 -15.22
C LYS A 7 -15.95 17.75 -16.09
N THR A 8 -15.90 16.44 -15.81
CA THR A 8 -15.09 15.48 -16.57
C THR A 8 -15.93 14.35 -17.12
N THR A 9 -15.58 13.87 -18.30
CA THR A 9 -16.19 12.71 -18.94
C THR A 9 -15.35 11.45 -18.80
N HIS A 10 -14.07 11.58 -18.45
CA HIS A 10 -13.09 10.50 -18.37
C HIS A 10 -12.81 10.16 -16.91
N ALA A 11 -12.73 8.88 -16.59
CA ALA A 11 -12.35 8.41 -15.28
C ALA A 11 -11.46 7.16 -15.36
N LEU A 12 -10.28 7.23 -14.72
CA LEU A 12 -9.45 6.06 -14.44
C LEU A 12 -9.68 5.64 -12.98
N ILE A 13 -10.06 4.39 -12.76
CA ILE A 13 -10.44 3.89 -11.45
C ILE A 13 -9.53 2.73 -11.05
N SER A 14 -8.90 2.87 -9.89
CA SER A 14 -8.28 1.76 -9.15
C SER A 14 -9.33 1.19 -8.20
N SER A 15 -9.92 0.06 -8.55
CA SER A 15 -10.95 -0.59 -7.74
C SER A 15 -10.52 -2.01 -7.39
N VAL A 16 -10.60 -2.30 -6.09
CA VAL A 16 -10.47 -3.66 -5.54
C VAL A 16 -11.81 -4.17 -4.98
N VAL A 17 -12.91 -3.42 -5.22
CA VAL A 17 -14.27 -3.75 -4.76
C VAL A 17 -15.22 -3.79 -5.97
N PRO A 18 -15.35 -4.93 -6.68
CA PRO A 18 -16.15 -5.02 -7.90
C PRO A 18 -17.59 -4.57 -7.76
N LYS A 19 -18.21 -4.78 -6.60
CA LYS A 19 -19.62 -4.43 -6.33
C LYS A 19 -19.93 -2.93 -6.49
N VAL A 20 -18.94 -2.04 -6.32
CA VAL A 20 -19.15 -0.59 -6.46
C VAL A 20 -18.87 -0.06 -7.87
N ASN A 21 -18.34 -0.91 -8.77
CA ASN A 21 -17.95 -0.48 -10.10
C ASN A 21 -19.11 0.04 -10.93
N SER A 22 -20.32 -0.54 -10.76
CA SER A 22 -21.55 -0.11 -11.45
C SER A 22 -21.93 1.35 -11.17
N HIS A 23 -21.65 1.86 -9.98
CA HIS A 23 -21.92 3.26 -9.63
C HIS A 23 -21.04 4.23 -10.45
N PHE A 24 -19.82 3.82 -10.78
CA PHE A 24 -18.93 4.65 -11.58
C PHE A 24 -19.29 4.61 -13.07
N THR A 25 -19.69 3.43 -13.60
CA THR A 25 -20.10 3.30 -15.01
C THR A 25 -21.35 4.12 -15.34
N GLN A 26 -22.21 4.39 -14.36
CA GLN A 26 -23.36 5.28 -14.53
C GLN A 26 -22.98 6.78 -14.44
N ALA A 27 -21.86 7.11 -13.81
CA ALA A 27 -21.47 8.48 -13.54
C ALA A 27 -20.59 9.11 -14.62
N PHE A 28 -19.83 8.31 -15.36
CA PHE A 28 -18.85 8.79 -16.36
C PHE A 28 -19.10 8.14 -17.71
N SER A 29 -18.99 8.90 -18.79
CA SER A 29 -19.19 8.42 -20.17
C SER A 29 -18.01 7.60 -20.69
N GLN A 30 -16.80 7.92 -20.24
CA GLN A 30 -15.59 7.16 -20.57
C GLN A 30 -14.91 6.74 -19.29
N ILE A 31 -14.90 5.42 -19.04
CA ILE A 31 -14.33 4.84 -17.83
C ILE A 31 -13.34 3.74 -18.18
N HIS A 32 -12.22 3.75 -17.47
CA HIS A 32 -11.24 2.68 -17.53
C HIS A 32 -10.97 2.17 -16.11
N PHE A 33 -11.15 0.87 -15.90
CA PHE A 33 -10.75 0.21 -14.66
C PHE A 33 -9.32 -0.30 -14.82
N LEU A 34 -8.45 0.16 -13.94
CA LEU A 34 -7.05 -0.23 -13.95
C LEU A 34 -6.89 -1.74 -13.75
N SER A 35 -6.12 -2.37 -14.61
CA SER A 35 -5.78 -3.78 -14.56
C SER A 35 -4.39 -4.03 -15.14
N SER A 36 -3.89 -5.27 -15.07
CA SER A 36 -2.62 -5.66 -15.70
C SER A 36 -2.61 -5.55 -17.23
N LYS A 37 -3.79 -5.38 -17.86
CA LYS A 37 -3.92 -5.16 -19.31
C LYS A 37 -3.87 -3.67 -19.69
N SER A 38 -3.88 -2.76 -18.72
CA SER A 38 -3.78 -1.31 -18.95
C SER A 38 -2.35 -0.95 -19.43
N PRO A 39 -2.16 0.22 -20.08
CA PRO A 39 -0.85 0.64 -20.57
C PRO A 39 0.08 1.10 -19.42
N LEU A 40 0.58 0.14 -18.64
CA LEU A 40 1.30 0.40 -17.39
C LEU A 40 2.72 0.94 -17.60
N ASN A 41 3.34 0.63 -18.73
CA ASN A 41 4.73 1.00 -19.02
C ASN A 41 5.77 0.40 -18.05
N ILE A 42 5.40 -0.71 -17.41
CA ILE A 42 6.27 -1.56 -16.60
C ILE A 42 6.11 -3.00 -17.05
N ALA A 43 7.16 -3.81 -16.92
CA ALA A 43 7.05 -5.24 -17.08
C ALA A 43 6.52 -5.88 -15.77
N ILE A 44 5.79 -6.98 -15.91
CA ILE A 44 5.25 -7.74 -14.78
C ILE A 44 5.80 -9.16 -14.86
N SER A 45 6.56 -9.56 -13.86
CA SER A 45 7.04 -10.93 -13.67
C SER A 45 6.28 -11.57 -12.53
N TYR A 46 5.03 -11.95 -12.82
CA TYR A 46 4.10 -12.53 -11.84
C TYR A 46 3.22 -13.57 -12.54
N PRO A 47 3.06 -14.81 -12.00
CA PRO A 47 2.40 -15.91 -12.71
C PRO A 47 0.96 -15.62 -13.14
N GLN A 48 0.24 -14.83 -12.38
CA GLN A 48 -1.17 -14.47 -12.64
C GLN A 48 -1.36 -12.95 -12.53
N PRO A 49 -0.91 -12.16 -13.53
CA PRO A 49 -0.93 -10.70 -13.46
C PRO A 49 -2.33 -10.12 -13.24
N GLN A 50 -3.37 -10.80 -13.70
CA GLN A 50 -4.79 -10.39 -13.55
C GLN A 50 -5.27 -10.42 -12.09
N ARG A 51 -4.53 -11.06 -11.18
CA ARG A 51 -4.83 -11.09 -9.73
C ARG A 51 -4.14 -9.99 -8.93
N ILE A 52 -3.31 -9.19 -9.57
CA ILE A 52 -2.66 -8.06 -8.89
C ILE A 52 -3.70 -6.96 -8.69
N GLY A 53 -3.81 -6.46 -7.46
CA GLY A 53 -4.68 -5.33 -7.13
C GLY A 53 -4.34 -4.09 -7.95
N ALA A 54 -5.36 -3.34 -8.35
CA ALA A 54 -5.19 -2.15 -9.16
C ALA A 54 -4.35 -1.06 -8.46
N ASP A 55 -4.49 -0.92 -7.15
CA ASP A 55 -3.68 -0.06 -6.28
C ASP A 55 -2.19 -0.41 -6.34
N ARG A 56 -1.87 -1.70 -6.27
CA ARG A 56 -0.50 -2.21 -6.34
C ARG A 56 0.14 -1.92 -7.70
N LEU A 57 -0.62 -2.09 -8.79
CA LEU A 57 -0.18 -1.73 -10.13
C LEU A 57 0.07 -0.22 -10.26
N ALA A 58 -0.83 0.61 -9.72
CA ALA A 58 -0.65 2.05 -9.73
C ALA A 58 0.62 2.47 -8.96
N ASN A 59 0.85 1.89 -7.77
CA ASN A 59 2.05 2.14 -6.98
C ASN A 59 3.32 1.78 -7.78
N ALA A 60 3.35 0.63 -8.44
CA ALA A 60 4.49 0.20 -9.25
C ALA A 60 4.77 1.15 -10.43
N VAL A 61 3.72 1.61 -11.11
CA VAL A 61 3.86 2.61 -12.19
C VAL A 61 4.41 3.93 -11.67
N ALA A 62 3.96 4.38 -10.48
CA ALA A 62 4.48 5.60 -9.87
C ALA A 62 5.99 5.50 -9.60
N ILE A 63 6.46 4.35 -9.09
CA ILE A 63 7.88 4.10 -8.85
C ILE A 63 8.69 4.16 -10.14
N ALA A 64 8.25 3.45 -11.18
CA ALA A 64 8.96 3.41 -12.46
C ALA A 64 9.01 4.79 -13.12
N ALA A 65 7.89 5.51 -13.14
CA ALA A 65 7.79 6.85 -13.72
C ALA A 65 8.64 7.90 -12.95
N SER A 66 8.85 7.70 -11.66
CA SER A 66 9.68 8.56 -10.81
C SER A 66 11.16 8.14 -10.79
N GLN A 67 11.55 7.10 -11.52
CA GLN A 67 12.92 6.55 -11.58
C GLN A 67 13.47 6.14 -10.21
N LEU A 68 12.62 5.58 -9.36
CA LEU A 68 12.95 5.19 -7.99
C LEU A 68 13.26 3.69 -7.85
N ALA A 69 13.31 2.95 -8.95
CA ALA A 69 13.67 1.53 -8.91
C ALA A 69 15.19 1.31 -8.71
N PRO A 70 15.61 0.32 -7.93
CA PRO A 70 14.78 -0.68 -7.26
C PRO A 70 14.07 -0.14 -6.03
N ALA A 71 12.85 -0.62 -5.78
CA ALA A 71 12.03 -0.11 -4.69
C ALA A 71 11.17 -1.20 -4.02
N ILE A 72 10.86 -0.97 -2.74
CA ILE A 72 9.81 -1.65 -1.98
C ILE A 72 8.78 -0.58 -1.61
N VAL A 73 7.56 -0.70 -2.10
CA VAL A 73 6.45 0.17 -1.69
C VAL A 73 5.69 -0.53 -0.57
N ILE A 74 5.46 0.16 0.53
CA ILE A 74 4.67 -0.32 1.66
C ILE A 74 3.40 0.52 1.73
N ASP A 75 2.27 -0.10 1.41
CA ASP A 75 0.95 0.55 1.48
C ASP A 75 0.25 0.14 2.78
N PHE A 76 0.10 1.11 3.69
CA PHE A 76 -0.50 0.93 5.01
C PHE A 76 -2.00 1.20 4.95
N GLY A 77 -2.77 0.16 4.65
CA GLY A 77 -4.24 0.17 4.61
C GLY A 77 -4.86 -0.88 5.53
N THR A 78 -6.06 -1.34 5.20
CA THR A 78 -6.74 -2.46 5.89
C THR A 78 -5.87 -3.72 5.88
N ALA A 79 -5.24 -4.01 4.76
CA ALA A 79 -4.05 -4.86 4.68
C ALA A 79 -2.83 -3.96 4.50
N VAL A 80 -1.66 -4.40 4.98
CA VAL A 80 -0.40 -3.82 4.55
C VAL A 80 0.13 -4.64 3.38
N THR A 81 0.45 -3.98 2.27
CA THR A 81 1.07 -4.62 1.12
C THR A 81 2.49 -4.13 0.92
N PHE A 82 3.34 -5.03 0.43
CA PHE A 82 4.70 -4.72 0.01
C PHE A 82 4.80 -5.02 -1.47
N ASP A 83 5.05 -4.02 -2.27
CA ASP A 83 5.22 -4.16 -3.71
C ASP A 83 6.68 -4.01 -4.10
N VAL A 84 7.21 -4.99 -4.82
CA VAL A 84 8.62 -5.06 -5.16
C VAL A 84 8.82 -4.73 -6.63
N ILE A 85 9.58 -3.69 -6.90
CA ILE A 85 9.99 -3.26 -8.23
C ILE A 85 11.51 -3.39 -8.31
N ASP A 86 12.02 -4.21 -9.23
CA ASP A 86 13.44 -4.42 -9.38
C ASP A 86 14.15 -3.29 -10.15
N SER A 87 15.49 -3.38 -10.26
CA SER A 87 16.31 -2.36 -10.92
C SER A 87 16.07 -2.20 -12.43
N ASN A 88 15.29 -3.08 -13.03
CA ASN A 88 14.89 -3.03 -14.44
C ASN A 88 13.44 -2.54 -14.63
N ASN A 89 12.83 -1.95 -13.59
CA ASN A 89 11.42 -1.55 -13.56
C ASN A 89 10.45 -2.72 -13.78
N ILE A 90 10.80 -3.92 -13.31
CA ILE A 90 9.93 -5.09 -13.39
C ILE A 90 9.21 -5.24 -12.03
N TYR A 91 7.89 -5.30 -12.04
CA TYR A 91 7.10 -5.70 -10.89
C TYR A 91 7.30 -7.19 -10.60
N ARG A 92 7.83 -7.52 -9.43
CA ARG A 92 8.21 -8.89 -9.04
C ARG A 92 7.18 -9.58 -8.14
N GLY A 93 6.13 -8.89 -7.74
CA GLY A 93 5.20 -9.35 -6.71
C GLY A 93 5.41 -8.65 -5.38
N GLY A 94 5.21 -9.36 -4.29
CA GLY A 94 5.40 -8.79 -2.96
C GLY A 94 4.70 -9.58 -1.86
N VAL A 95 4.46 -8.93 -0.72
CA VAL A 95 3.87 -9.53 0.47
C VAL A 95 2.56 -8.84 0.83
N ILE A 96 1.63 -9.56 1.44
CA ILE A 96 0.40 -9.03 2.02
C ILE A 96 0.32 -9.54 3.45
N ALA A 97 0.10 -8.63 4.39
CA ALA A 97 -0.14 -8.95 5.80
C ALA A 97 -1.34 -8.14 6.33
N PRO A 98 -1.93 -8.53 7.45
CA PRO A 98 -2.98 -7.73 8.08
C PRO A 98 -2.48 -6.33 8.43
N GLY A 99 -3.28 -5.28 8.19
CA GLY A 99 -2.99 -3.94 8.69
C GLY A 99 -3.04 -3.88 10.22
N VAL A 100 -2.40 -2.89 10.83
CA VAL A 100 -2.31 -2.80 12.29
C VAL A 100 -3.67 -2.70 12.96
N LYS A 101 -4.62 -1.98 12.36
CA LYS A 101 -6.00 -1.91 12.85
C LYS A 101 -6.72 -3.24 12.70
N ALA A 102 -6.58 -3.91 11.56
CA ALA A 102 -7.18 -5.21 11.35
C ALA A 102 -6.71 -6.25 12.39
N LEU A 103 -5.44 -6.19 12.81
CA LEU A 103 -4.92 -7.04 13.89
C LEU A 103 -5.59 -6.74 15.23
N THR A 104 -5.71 -5.46 15.60
CA THR A 104 -6.31 -5.08 16.90
C THR A 104 -7.82 -5.31 16.94
N ASP A 105 -8.52 -5.03 15.82
CA ASP A 105 -9.95 -5.25 15.70
C ASP A 105 -10.27 -6.75 15.73
N TYR A 106 -9.46 -7.58 15.07
CA TYR A 106 -9.61 -9.04 15.12
C TYR A 106 -9.46 -9.59 16.55
N LEU A 107 -8.50 -9.10 17.33
CA LEU A 107 -8.35 -9.50 18.73
C LEU A 107 -9.59 -9.13 19.55
N HIS A 108 -10.13 -7.94 19.34
CA HIS A 108 -11.38 -7.51 20.00
C HIS A 108 -12.57 -8.37 19.59
N GLU A 109 -12.75 -8.62 18.31
CA GLU A 109 -13.90 -9.36 17.79
C GLU A 109 -13.88 -10.86 18.13
N LYS A 110 -12.69 -11.46 18.27
CA LYS A 110 -12.51 -12.92 18.45
C LYS A 110 -12.21 -13.33 19.87
N THR A 111 -12.16 -12.40 20.81
CA THR A 111 -11.92 -12.74 22.23
C THR A 111 -12.96 -12.06 23.11
N ALA A 112 -13.28 -12.70 24.25
CA ALA A 112 -14.29 -12.20 25.17
C ALA A 112 -13.81 -11.02 26.04
N LEU A 113 -12.50 -10.86 26.24
CA LEU A 113 -11.94 -9.95 27.25
C LEU A 113 -11.06 -8.85 26.69
N LEU A 114 -10.74 -8.89 25.39
CA LEU A 114 -9.90 -7.86 24.78
C LEU A 114 -10.75 -6.69 24.30
N PRO A 115 -10.54 -5.48 24.82
CA PRO A 115 -11.32 -4.31 24.42
C PRO A 115 -10.94 -3.79 23.04
N ALA A 116 -11.84 -3.04 22.40
CA ALA A 116 -11.45 -2.19 21.29
C ALA A 116 -10.48 -1.11 21.78
N ILE A 117 -9.38 -0.92 21.05
CA ILE A 117 -8.35 0.03 21.46
C ILE A 117 -8.11 1.11 20.39
N GLN A 118 -7.71 2.29 20.84
CA GLN A 118 -7.12 3.29 19.97
C GLN A 118 -5.59 3.11 19.93
N LEU A 119 -5.00 3.20 18.73
CA LEU A 119 -3.56 3.09 18.57
C LEU A 119 -2.89 4.35 19.14
N ALA A 120 -2.07 4.16 20.17
CA ALA A 120 -1.30 5.21 20.81
C ALA A 120 0.11 4.71 21.14
N ASN A 121 1.09 5.61 21.14
CA ASN A 121 2.46 5.24 21.47
C ASN A 121 2.55 4.87 22.96
N PRO A 122 3.00 3.65 23.30
CA PRO A 122 3.13 3.22 24.69
C PRO A 122 4.30 3.95 25.36
N LYS A 123 4.15 4.23 26.64
CA LYS A 123 5.20 4.86 27.47
C LYS A 123 6.19 3.85 28.03
N ARG A 124 5.84 2.56 27.99
CA ARG A 124 6.63 1.44 28.56
C ARG A 124 6.54 0.21 27.66
N ALA A 125 7.39 -0.78 27.91
CA ALA A 125 7.40 -2.03 27.14
C ALA A 125 6.64 -3.19 27.82
N ILE A 126 6.26 -3.04 29.08
CA ILE A 126 5.47 -4.02 29.84
C ILE A 126 4.17 -3.34 30.25
N GLY A 127 3.05 -3.78 29.65
CA GLY A 127 1.72 -3.23 29.92
C GLY A 127 1.21 -3.63 31.31
N GLN A 128 0.55 -2.70 31.99
CA GLN A 128 -0.08 -2.92 33.30
C GLN A 128 -1.62 -2.95 33.19
N SER A 129 -2.15 -2.94 32.00
CA SER A 129 -3.55 -3.18 31.66
C SER A 129 -3.64 -3.91 30.33
N THR A 130 -4.79 -4.58 30.07
CA THR A 130 -5.06 -5.24 28.78
C THR A 130 -4.94 -4.27 27.61
N GLN A 131 -5.53 -3.08 27.75
CA GLN A 131 -5.45 -2.05 26.72
C GLN A 131 -4.00 -1.64 26.44
N GLU A 132 -3.20 -1.40 27.47
CA GLU A 132 -1.79 -1.02 27.33
C GLU A 132 -0.97 -2.16 26.70
N ALA A 133 -1.21 -3.41 27.09
CA ALA A 133 -0.56 -4.57 26.50
C ALA A 133 -0.87 -4.72 25.01
N MET A 134 -2.12 -4.53 24.61
CA MET A 134 -2.51 -4.54 23.19
C MET A 134 -1.87 -3.37 22.40
N GLN A 135 -1.81 -2.17 22.98
CA GLN A 135 -1.13 -1.02 22.35
C GLN A 135 0.37 -1.27 22.17
N ILE A 136 1.02 -1.91 23.12
CA ILE A 136 2.44 -2.29 23.03
C ILE A 136 2.63 -3.29 21.88
N GLY A 137 1.81 -4.34 21.80
CA GLY A 137 1.84 -5.30 20.71
C GLY A 137 1.69 -4.62 19.34
N ALA A 138 0.71 -3.73 19.21
CA ALA A 138 0.48 -2.98 17.98
C ALA A 138 1.62 -1.99 17.66
N MET A 139 2.05 -1.18 18.61
CA MET A 139 2.95 -0.06 18.32
C MET A 139 4.43 -0.41 18.41
N ILE A 140 4.79 -1.50 19.06
CA ILE A 140 6.18 -2.01 19.12
C ILE A 140 6.34 -3.24 18.23
N GLY A 141 5.43 -4.21 18.33
CA GLY A 141 5.55 -5.46 17.58
C GLY A 141 5.33 -5.29 16.09
N TYR A 142 4.32 -4.50 15.68
CA TYR A 142 4.00 -4.32 14.27
C TYR A 142 5.13 -3.69 13.43
N PRO A 143 5.84 -2.63 13.88
CA PRO A 143 7.04 -2.16 13.18
C PRO A 143 8.13 -3.22 13.04
N GLY A 144 8.27 -4.13 14.01
CA GLY A 144 9.20 -5.26 13.91
C GLY A 144 8.81 -6.24 12.78
N LEU A 145 7.51 -6.53 12.62
CA LEU A 145 6.99 -7.31 11.50
C LEU A 145 7.35 -6.65 10.15
N ILE A 146 7.10 -5.36 10.02
CA ILE A 146 7.41 -4.59 8.80
C ILE A 146 8.91 -4.66 8.51
N GLN A 147 9.75 -4.46 9.52
CA GLN A 147 11.21 -4.52 9.38
C GLN A 147 11.68 -5.89 8.91
N ALA A 148 11.16 -6.97 9.49
CA ALA A 148 11.53 -8.34 9.11
C ALA A 148 11.17 -8.63 7.65
N ILE A 149 10.00 -8.20 7.19
CA ILE A 149 9.57 -8.36 5.79
C ILE A 149 10.47 -7.55 4.85
N ILE A 150 10.76 -6.28 5.17
CA ILE A 150 11.68 -5.45 4.37
C ILE A 150 13.04 -6.14 4.22
N GLN A 151 13.61 -6.65 5.32
CA GLN A 151 14.90 -7.31 5.32
C GLN A 151 14.90 -8.58 4.45
N ALA A 152 13.86 -9.42 4.57
CA ALA A 152 13.72 -10.62 3.77
C ALA A 152 13.63 -10.30 2.26
N ILE A 153 12.81 -9.31 1.88
CA ILE A 153 12.69 -8.86 0.48
C ILE A 153 14.03 -8.31 -0.02
N ALA A 154 14.70 -7.46 0.76
CA ALA A 154 15.96 -6.85 0.36
C ALA A 154 17.06 -7.91 0.14
N GLN A 155 17.11 -8.95 0.96
CA GLN A 155 18.01 -10.09 0.79
C GLN A 155 17.71 -10.87 -0.50
N GLU A 156 16.44 -11.11 -0.80
CA GLU A 156 16.02 -11.83 -2.01
C GLU A 156 16.27 -11.04 -3.29
N MET A 157 16.15 -9.71 -3.26
CA MET A 157 16.40 -8.84 -4.42
C MET A 157 17.85 -8.90 -4.93
N LYS A 158 18.83 -9.28 -4.11
CA LYS A 158 20.26 -9.49 -4.48
C LYS A 158 20.84 -8.33 -5.32
N THR A 159 20.41 -7.10 -5.09
CA THR A 159 20.88 -5.92 -5.83
C THR A 159 21.99 -5.19 -5.05
N ARG A 160 22.96 -4.64 -5.79
CA ARG A 160 23.97 -3.72 -5.23
C ARG A 160 23.51 -2.27 -5.21
N LYS A 161 22.41 -1.95 -5.92
CA LYS A 161 21.84 -0.61 -5.93
C LYS A 161 21.08 -0.36 -4.62
N LYS A 162 21.05 0.89 -4.18
CA LYS A 162 20.23 1.29 -3.04
C LYS A 162 18.77 1.02 -3.32
N ILE A 163 18.11 0.25 -2.47
CA ILE A 163 16.67 0.01 -2.54
C ILE A 163 15.95 1.21 -1.90
N HIS A 164 15.02 1.82 -2.65
CA HIS A 164 14.14 2.84 -2.09
C HIS A 164 12.96 2.17 -1.39
N ILE A 165 12.73 2.54 -0.14
CA ILE A 165 11.62 2.02 0.66
C ILE A 165 10.65 3.17 0.88
N ILE A 166 9.48 3.09 0.26
CA ILE A 166 8.49 4.15 0.21
C ILE A 166 7.22 3.70 0.93
N ALA A 167 6.76 4.52 1.88
CA ALA A 167 5.51 4.31 2.57
C ALA A 167 4.37 5.12 1.94
N THR A 168 3.21 4.49 1.76
CA THR A 168 1.95 5.11 1.33
C THR A 168 0.78 4.53 2.11
N GLY A 169 -0.45 4.98 1.84
CA GLY A 169 -1.66 4.51 2.51
C GLY A 169 -2.10 5.37 3.70
N GLY A 170 -3.32 5.10 4.18
CA GLY A 170 -3.98 5.94 5.19
C GLY A 170 -3.32 5.91 6.56
N ASP A 171 -2.73 4.77 6.96
CA ASP A 171 -2.06 4.60 8.25
C ASP A 171 -0.54 4.86 8.16
N ALA A 172 -0.02 5.27 6.99
CA ALA A 172 1.41 5.49 6.76
C ALA A 172 2.02 6.50 7.73
N GLU A 173 1.37 7.63 8.00
CA GLU A 173 1.93 8.65 8.89
C GLU A 173 2.10 8.16 10.33
N LEU A 174 1.18 7.33 10.82
CA LEU A 174 1.23 6.79 12.17
C LEU A 174 2.43 5.86 12.36
N LEU A 175 2.63 4.93 11.40
CA LEU A 175 3.60 3.85 11.51
C LEU A 175 4.96 4.23 10.90
N ALA A 176 4.95 4.96 9.81
CA ALA A 176 6.15 5.30 9.06
C ALA A 176 7.09 6.25 9.82
N LYS A 177 6.58 7.11 10.70
CA LYS A 177 7.42 7.97 11.56
C LYS A 177 8.41 7.14 12.39
N LYS A 178 7.95 6.00 12.93
CA LYS A 178 8.80 5.10 13.73
C LYS A 178 9.81 4.37 12.85
N LEU A 179 9.36 3.86 11.70
CA LEU A 179 10.23 3.19 10.73
C LEU A 179 11.29 4.14 10.14
N LYS A 180 10.93 5.40 9.92
CA LYS A 180 11.87 6.45 9.47
C LYS A 180 12.97 6.73 10.51
N ARG A 181 12.61 6.78 11.80
CA ARG A 181 13.61 6.93 12.88
C ARG A 181 14.60 5.75 12.96
N GLN A 182 14.21 4.58 12.48
CA GLN A 182 15.05 3.39 12.37
C GLN A 182 15.80 3.29 11.04
N ASN A 183 15.78 4.35 10.23
CA ASN A 183 16.38 4.39 8.89
C ASN A 183 15.84 3.30 7.92
N LEU A 184 14.64 2.81 8.15
CA LEU A 184 14.00 1.76 7.34
C LEU A 184 13.20 2.33 6.17
N LEU A 185 12.93 3.63 6.13
CA LEU A 185 12.19 4.28 5.06
C LEU A 185 13.01 5.35 4.37
N THR A 186 12.90 5.42 3.05
CA THR A 186 13.45 6.52 2.26
C THR A 186 12.57 7.77 2.42
N TYR A 187 11.25 7.63 2.17
CA TYR A 187 10.28 8.72 2.37
C TYR A 187 8.83 8.18 2.44
N ILE A 188 7.90 9.09 2.76
CA ILE A 188 6.46 8.84 2.79
C ILE A 188 5.83 9.62 1.65
N ASP A 189 4.97 8.97 0.86
CA ASP A 189 4.20 9.59 -0.22
C ASP A 189 2.73 9.14 -0.15
N SER A 190 1.91 9.89 0.54
CA SER A 190 0.47 9.61 0.70
C SER A 190 -0.33 9.69 -0.61
N LYS A 191 0.27 10.22 -1.69
CA LYS A 191 -0.35 10.36 -3.01
C LYS A 191 0.25 9.42 -4.05
N LEU A 192 1.06 8.44 -3.65
CA LEU A 192 1.79 7.57 -4.58
C LEU A 192 0.84 6.89 -5.57
N THR A 193 -0.22 6.25 -5.09
CA THR A 193 -1.25 5.59 -5.92
C THR A 193 -1.89 6.55 -6.92
N LEU A 194 -2.24 7.77 -6.47
CA LEU A 194 -2.80 8.80 -7.35
C LEU A 194 -1.80 9.26 -8.41
N LYS A 195 -0.52 9.36 -8.09
CA LYS A 195 0.54 9.66 -9.06
C LYS A 195 0.63 8.57 -10.12
N GLY A 196 0.59 7.29 -9.71
CA GLY A 196 0.56 6.18 -10.65
C GLY A 196 -0.64 6.22 -11.58
N LEU A 197 -1.84 6.46 -11.03
CA LEU A 197 -3.05 6.66 -11.83
C LEU A 197 -2.91 7.83 -12.81
N HIS A 198 -2.31 8.93 -12.38
CA HIS A 198 -2.07 10.09 -13.27
C HIS A 198 -1.17 9.74 -14.46
N PHE A 199 -0.08 9.01 -14.25
CA PHE A 199 0.81 8.58 -15.34
C PHE A 199 0.10 7.64 -16.31
N ILE A 200 -0.71 6.71 -15.82
CA ILE A 200 -1.50 5.78 -16.64
C ILE A 200 -2.57 6.55 -17.43
N ALA A 201 -3.28 7.48 -16.77
CA ALA A 201 -4.32 8.30 -17.40
C ALA A 201 -3.77 9.13 -18.55
N LYS A 202 -2.61 9.76 -18.38
CA LYS A 202 -1.92 10.49 -19.47
C LYS A 202 -1.69 9.60 -20.68
N LYS A 203 -1.35 8.33 -20.49
CA LYS A 203 -1.07 7.40 -21.57
C LYS A 203 -2.34 6.83 -22.22
N LEU A 204 -3.43 6.77 -21.48
CA LEU A 204 -4.72 6.29 -21.99
C LEU A 204 -5.41 7.33 -22.89
N TRP A 205 -5.19 8.61 -22.60
CA TRP A 205 -5.93 9.71 -23.24
C TRP A 205 -5.03 10.79 -23.84
N SER A 206 -3.76 10.42 -24.20
CA SER A 206 -2.83 11.25 -24.99
C SER A 206 -3.02 11.07 -26.51
#